data_91aa8ee6ccb35342c1bddfe6f3125982
#
_entry.id   91aa8ee6ccb35342c1bddfe6f3125982
#
_cell.length_a   1.000
_cell.length_b   1.000
_cell.length_c   1.000
_cell.angle_alpha   90.00
_cell.angle_beta   90.00
_cell.angle_gamma   90.00
#
_symmetry.space_group_name_H-M   'P 1'
#
loop_
_entity.id
_entity.type
_entity.pdbx_description
1 polymer ?
#
loop_
_entity_poly.entity_id
_entity_poly.type
_entity_poly.pdbx_seq_one_letter_code
_entity_poly.pdbx_strand_id
1 'polypeptide(L)'
;MFTWKKYIYEVYREKSFSKAAQNLYISQPSLSARVKKVEKEIGFPLFDRSTSPLQLTEVGEVYIKAAEEIFQIEQRVENYINNLTTLKTGS
;
A
#
# COMPACT_ATOMS: atom_id res chain seq x y z
N MET A 1 -8.19 -5.56 6.47
CA MET A 1 -7.17 -4.58 6.87
C MET A 1 -6.15 -4.31 5.76
N PHE A 2 -5.60 -5.34 5.12
CA PHE A 2 -4.57 -5.17 4.10
C PHE A 2 -5.08 -5.21 2.66
N THR A 3 -6.39 -5.27 2.46
CA THR A 3 -7.01 -5.26 1.13
C THR A 3 -6.55 -4.06 0.30
N TRP A 4 -6.41 -2.91 0.94
CA TRP A 4 -6.01 -1.66 0.27
C TRP A 4 -4.56 -1.28 0.51
N LYS A 5 -3.70 -2.25 0.85
CA LYS A 5 -2.29 -1.96 1.19
C LYS A 5 -1.54 -1.27 0.06
N LYS A 6 -1.86 -1.62 -1.18
CA LYS A 6 -1.24 -0.99 -2.35
C LYS A 6 -1.52 0.51 -2.40
N TYR A 7 -2.76 0.90 -2.10
CA TYR A 7 -3.16 2.30 -2.12
C TYR A 7 -2.50 3.08 -0.99
N ILE A 8 -2.49 2.50 0.19
CA ILE A 8 -1.90 3.14 1.38
C ILE A 8 -0.38 3.26 1.21
N TYR A 9 0.24 2.23 0.67
CA TYR A 9 1.67 2.23 0.43
C TYR A 9 2.08 3.32 -0.57
N GLU A 10 1.27 3.54 -1.61
CA GLU A 10 1.55 4.57 -2.59
C GLU A 10 1.47 5.96 -1.98
N VAL A 11 0.50 6.20 -1.10
CA VAL A 11 0.41 7.47 -0.37
C VAL A 11 1.67 7.69 0.47
N TYR A 12 2.14 6.66 1.14
CA TYR A 12 3.36 6.70 1.92
C TYR A 12 4.58 7.02 1.06
N ARG A 13 4.73 6.35 -0.07
CA ARG A 13 5.85 6.58 -0.99
C ARG A 13 5.90 8.02 -1.50
N GLU A 14 4.76 8.52 -1.93
CA GLU A 14 4.69 9.85 -2.52
C GLU A 14 4.59 10.96 -1.48
N LYS A 15 4.23 10.61 -0.26
CA LYS A 15 3.95 11.58 0.82
C LYS A 15 2.93 12.61 0.37
N SER A 16 1.98 12.19 -0.46
CA SER A 16 0.98 13.05 -1.07
C SER A 16 -0.20 12.19 -1.54
N PHE A 17 -1.40 12.55 -1.09
CA PHE A 17 -2.63 11.91 -1.58
C PHE A 17 -2.88 12.23 -3.04
N SER A 18 -2.62 13.47 -3.44
CA SER A 18 -2.84 13.93 -4.81
C SER A 18 -1.98 13.14 -5.79
N LYS A 19 -0.69 13.05 -5.51
CA LYS A 19 0.25 12.38 -6.38
C LYS A 19 0.02 10.87 -6.42
N ALA A 20 -0.29 10.28 -5.28
CA ALA A 20 -0.60 8.86 -5.20
C ALA A 20 -1.84 8.53 -6.02
N ALA A 21 -2.88 9.36 -5.95
CA ALA A 21 -4.10 9.15 -6.73
C ALA A 21 -3.81 9.19 -8.23
N GLN A 22 -2.97 10.12 -8.67
CA GLN A 22 -2.54 10.18 -10.07
C GLN A 22 -1.85 8.89 -10.50
N ASN A 23 -0.91 8.41 -9.69
CA ASN A 23 -0.16 7.19 -9.98
C ASN A 23 -1.05 5.96 -10.04
N LEU A 24 -2.12 5.96 -9.26
CA LEU A 24 -3.05 4.83 -9.17
C LEU A 24 -4.22 4.93 -10.13
N TYR A 25 -4.29 6.01 -10.91
CA TYR A 25 -5.37 6.26 -11.88
C TYR A 25 -6.76 6.27 -11.22
N ILE A 26 -6.85 6.84 -10.03
CA ILE A 26 -8.12 7.02 -9.33
C ILE A 26 -8.23 8.46 -8.86
N SER A 27 -9.45 8.86 -8.50
CA SER A 27 -9.66 10.20 -7.95
C SER A 27 -9.10 10.28 -6.54
N GLN A 28 -8.70 11.48 -6.12
CA GLN A 28 -8.21 11.69 -4.76
C GLN A 28 -9.30 11.38 -3.71
N PRO A 29 -10.57 11.77 -3.90
CA PRO A 29 -11.62 11.37 -2.97
C PRO A 29 -11.78 9.87 -2.83
N SER A 30 -11.66 9.11 -3.92
CA SER A 30 -11.70 7.64 -3.87
C SER A 30 -10.56 7.08 -3.05
N LEU A 31 -9.35 7.59 -3.27
CA LEU A 31 -8.18 7.15 -2.51
C LEU A 31 -8.35 7.47 -1.02
N SER A 32 -8.76 8.70 -0.73
CA SER A 32 -8.97 9.15 0.64
C SER A 32 -10.02 8.29 1.36
N ALA A 33 -11.09 7.92 0.65
CA ALA A 33 -12.14 7.08 1.22
C ALA A 33 -11.61 5.68 1.59
N ARG A 34 -10.75 5.11 0.74
CA ARG A 34 -10.15 3.79 1.01
C ARG A 34 -9.24 3.84 2.23
N VAL A 35 -8.44 4.87 2.33
CA VAL A 35 -7.54 5.05 3.49
C VAL A 35 -8.35 5.21 4.77
N LYS A 36 -9.40 6.04 4.72
CA LYS A 36 -10.26 6.25 5.88
C LYS A 36 -10.96 4.97 6.32
N LYS A 37 -11.35 4.14 5.37
CA LYS A 37 -12.00 2.88 5.68
C LYS A 37 -11.07 1.97 6.49
N VAL A 38 -9.81 1.90 6.09
CA VAL A 38 -8.81 1.11 6.82
C VAL A 38 -8.53 1.73 8.18
N GLU A 39 -8.40 3.04 8.24
CA GLU A 39 -8.19 3.74 9.51
C GLU A 39 -9.35 3.48 10.48
N LYS A 40 -10.57 3.44 9.96
CA LYS A 40 -11.74 3.14 10.77
C LYS A 40 -11.72 1.71 11.31
N GLU A 41 -11.32 0.75 10.47
CA GLU A 41 -11.19 -0.65 10.91
C GLU A 41 -10.16 -0.78 12.03
N ILE A 42 -9.02 -0.10 11.87
CA ILE A 42 -7.93 -0.16 12.84
C ILE A 42 -8.27 0.63 14.11
N GLY A 43 -9.01 1.71 13.96
CA GLY A 43 -9.37 2.60 15.07
C GLY A 43 -8.37 3.72 15.30
N PHE A 44 -7.38 3.88 14.44
CA PHE A 44 -6.34 4.91 14.54
C PHE A 44 -5.98 5.43 13.16
N PRO A 45 -5.58 6.71 13.06
CA PRO A 45 -5.10 7.24 11.78
C PRO A 45 -3.76 6.63 11.41
N LEU A 46 -3.53 6.44 10.13
CA LEU A 46 -2.26 5.96 9.59
C LEU A 46 -1.34 7.12 9.19
N PHE A 47 -1.93 8.25 8.81
CA PHE A 47 -1.19 9.41 8.37
C PHE A 47 -1.48 10.61 9.25
N ASP A 48 -0.44 11.40 9.51
CA ASP A 48 -0.55 12.69 10.18
C ASP A 48 -0.71 13.76 9.09
N ARG A 49 -1.94 14.25 8.92
CA ARG A 49 -2.25 15.23 7.89
C ARG A 49 -1.95 16.66 8.30
N SER A 50 -1.48 16.86 9.52
CA SER A 50 -1.12 18.20 10.01
C SER A 50 0.27 18.63 9.58
N THR A 51 1.06 17.71 9.03
CA THR A 51 2.43 18.01 8.60
C THR A 51 2.53 18.11 7.09
N SER A 52 3.53 18.87 6.61
CA SER A 52 3.87 18.97 5.21
C SER A 52 5.39 18.87 5.11
N PRO A 53 5.93 17.80 4.50
CA PRO A 53 5.22 16.73 3.80
C PRO A 53 4.44 15.81 4.74
N LEU A 54 3.50 15.08 4.16
CA LEU A 54 2.68 14.11 4.88
C LEU A 54 3.54 13.05 5.55
N GLN A 55 3.24 12.72 6.79
CA GLN A 55 4.01 11.76 7.56
C GLN A 55 3.12 10.63 8.08
N LEU A 56 3.75 9.50 8.41
CA LEU A 56 3.05 8.40 9.07
C LEU A 56 2.89 8.68 10.55
N THR A 57 1.79 8.20 11.11
CA THR A 57 1.67 8.07 12.56
C THR A 57 2.46 6.84 13.01
N GLU A 58 2.56 6.64 14.32
CA GLU A 58 3.19 5.44 14.87
C GLU A 58 2.48 4.18 14.37
N VAL A 59 1.14 4.19 14.37
CA VAL A 59 0.36 3.07 13.84
C VAL A 59 0.61 2.90 12.35
N GLY A 60 0.71 4.01 11.62
CA GLY A 60 1.04 3.97 10.19
C GLY A 60 2.37 3.31 9.91
N GLU A 61 3.38 3.57 10.75
CA GLU A 61 4.70 2.95 10.58
C GLU A 61 4.62 1.43 10.71
N VAL A 62 3.88 0.95 11.70
CA VAL A 62 3.67 -0.49 11.90
C VAL A 62 2.94 -1.09 10.70
N TYR A 63 1.91 -0.39 10.23
CA TYR A 63 1.13 -0.86 9.08
C TYR A 63 2.01 -0.98 7.82
N ILE A 64 2.80 0.05 7.53
CA ILE A 64 3.65 0.07 6.34
C ILE A 64 4.69 -1.05 6.39
N LYS A 65 5.29 -1.26 7.56
CA LYS A 65 6.27 -2.34 7.72
C LYS A 65 5.63 -3.70 7.43
N ALA A 66 4.45 -3.92 7.96
CA ALA A 66 3.72 -5.17 7.71
C ALA A 66 3.35 -5.31 6.24
N ALA A 67 2.90 -4.21 5.61
CA ALA A 67 2.57 -4.22 4.18
C ALA A 67 3.79 -4.59 3.33
N GLU A 68 4.95 -4.03 3.66
CA GLU A 68 6.18 -4.36 2.95
C GLU A 68 6.52 -5.85 3.06
N GLU A 69 6.35 -6.43 4.24
CA GLU A 69 6.57 -7.86 4.44
C GLU A 69 5.61 -8.70 3.60
N ILE A 70 4.34 -8.29 3.52
CA ILE A 70 3.34 -8.98 2.70
C ILE A 70 3.70 -8.89 1.22
N PHE A 71 4.12 -7.72 0.75
CA PHE A 71 4.58 -7.56 -0.64
C PHE A 71 5.75 -8.49 -0.95
N GLN A 72 6.68 -8.65 -0.02
CA GLN A 72 7.82 -9.54 -0.21
C GLN A 72 7.38 -11.00 -0.30
N ILE A 73 6.42 -11.40 0.53
CA ILE A 73 5.87 -12.75 0.48
C ILE A 73 5.19 -12.99 -0.86
N GLU A 74 4.36 -12.06 -1.30
CA GLU A 74 3.69 -12.15 -2.60
C GLU A 74 4.70 -12.26 -3.73
N GLN A 75 5.75 -11.47 -3.69
CA GLN A 75 6.79 -11.49 -4.72
C GLN A 75 7.50 -12.83 -4.77
N ARG A 76 7.78 -13.44 -3.62
CA ARG A 76 8.39 -14.76 -3.57
C ARG A 76 7.52 -15.82 -4.23
N VAL A 77 6.22 -15.78 -3.94
CA VAL A 77 5.27 -16.72 -4.54
C VAL A 77 5.20 -16.53 -6.04
N GLU A 78 5.10 -15.28 -6.49
CA GLU A 78 5.06 -14.98 -7.92
C GLU A 78 6.31 -15.46 -8.63
N ASN A 79 7.48 -15.23 -8.04
CA ASN A 79 8.75 -15.68 -8.62
C ASN A 79 8.81 -17.20 -8.72
N TYR A 80 8.34 -17.90 -7.71
CA TYR A 80 8.29 -19.37 -7.73
C TYR A 80 7.40 -19.86 -8.87
N ILE A 81 6.20 -19.28 -8.99
CA ILE A 81 5.24 -19.65 -10.02
C ILE A 81 5.79 -19.35 -11.41
N ASN A 82 6.41 -18.18 -11.58
CA ASN A 82 7.01 -17.80 -12.86
C ASN A 82 8.13 -18.75 -13.27
N ASN A 83 8.93 -19.18 -12.32
CA ASN A 83 9.99 -20.16 -12.61
C ASN A 83 9.42 -21.49 -13.06
N LEU A 84 8.35 -21.96 -12.41
CA LEU A 84 7.67 -23.19 -12.82
C LEU A 84 7.11 -23.05 -14.24
N THR A 85 6.49 -21.91 -14.54
CA THR A 85 5.92 -21.67 -15.85
C THR A 85 7.00 -21.66 -16.93
N THR A 86 8.13 -21.03 -16.66
CA THR A 86 9.27 -20.99 -17.58
C THR A 86 9.80 -22.38 -17.86
N LEU A 87 9.99 -23.19 -16.82
CA LEU A 87 10.46 -24.58 -16.98
C LEU A 87 9.45 -25.41 -17.75
N LYS A 88 8.17 -25.21 -17.48
CA LYS A 88 7.08 -25.96 -18.08
C LYS A 88 6.94 -25.67 -19.58
N THR A 89 7.22 -24.46 -20.00
CA THR A 89 7.08 -24.07 -21.41
C THR A 89 8.26 -24.48 -22.27
N GLY A 90 9.15 -25.23 -21.72
CA GLY A 90 10.14 -25.93 -22.52
C GLY A 90 11.35 -25.14 -22.94
N SER A 91 11.64 -24.23 -22.20
CA SER A 91 12.85 -23.48 -22.46
C SER A 91 14.09 -24.34 -22.25
#